data_5b778c57e7b1062f9bebf8de8fdeadf9
#
_entry.id   5b778c57e7b1062f9bebf8de8fdeadf9
#
_cell.length_a   1.000
_cell.length_b   1.000
_cell.length_c   1.000
_cell.angle_alpha   90.00
_cell.angle_beta   90.00
_cell.angle_gamma   90.00
#
_symmetry.space_group_name_H-M   'P 1'
#
loop_
_entity.id
_entity.type
_entity.pdbx_description
1 polymer ?
#
loop_
_entity_poly.entity_id
_entity_poly.type
_entity_poly.pdbx_seq_one_letter_code
_entity_poly.pdbx_strand_id
1 'polypeptide(L)'
;MPLKQGRTARGKILPASLWHQLMTDNPARAPRVLIIENDFLIGEMLHDMIAELGYSVTKVAHGLPSALNEISKDNFDGALVNIGIDEQKHGSEIADILLAKNIPFGFVTGYGHALEQRHAGIPLLQKPFNSEQLRVLLEAIVGPSGSPNHRTSHAA
;
A
#
# COMPACT_ATOMS: atom_id res chain seq x y z
N MET A 1 -24.51 -18.62 15.94
CA MET A 1 -23.97 -17.29 15.56
C MET A 1 -23.71 -17.28 14.06
N PRO A 2 -24.24 -16.29 13.33
CA PRO A 2 -23.92 -16.19 11.91
C PRO A 2 -22.42 -15.88 11.76
N LEU A 3 -21.73 -16.65 10.92
CA LEU A 3 -20.33 -16.42 10.59
C LEU A 3 -20.20 -15.04 9.92
N LYS A 4 -19.35 -14.18 10.46
CA LYS A 4 -19.13 -12.85 9.89
C LYS A 4 -18.54 -12.98 8.48
N GLN A 5 -19.16 -12.33 7.53
CA GLN A 5 -18.61 -12.20 6.18
C GLN A 5 -17.39 -11.27 6.23
N GLY A 6 -16.26 -11.73 5.72
CA GLY A 6 -15.07 -10.91 5.59
C GLY A 6 -14.99 -10.22 4.23
N ARG A 7 -14.41 -9.02 4.20
CA ARG A 7 -14.08 -8.33 2.95
C ARG A 7 -12.58 -8.46 2.67
N THR A 8 -12.24 -8.72 1.44
CA THR A 8 -10.86 -8.58 0.98
C THR A 8 -10.45 -7.10 1.01
N ALA A 9 -9.14 -6.82 0.98
CA ALA A 9 -8.61 -5.47 0.84
C ALA A 9 -9.20 -4.72 -0.37
N ARG A 10 -9.75 -5.41 -1.35
CA ARG A 10 -10.42 -4.88 -2.55
C ARG A 10 -11.94 -4.85 -2.47
N GLY A 11 -12.50 -4.92 -1.28
CA GLY A 11 -13.94 -4.80 -1.08
C GLY A 11 -14.78 -5.96 -1.57
N LYS A 12 -14.19 -7.05 -2.07
CA LYS A 12 -14.94 -8.26 -2.45
C LYS A 12 -15.44 -8.96 -1.19
N ILE A 13 -16.73 -9.25 -1.17
CA ILE A 13 -17.35 -10.03 -0.10
C ILE A 13 -17.13 -11.51 -0.42
N LEU A 14 -16.49 -12.22 0.50
CA LEU A 14 -16.28 -13.66 0.40
C LEU A 14 -17.25 -14.40 1.32
N PRO A 15 -17.69 -15.61 0.93
CA PRO A 15 -18.43 -16.49 1.83
C PRO A 15 -17.63 -16.74 3.12
N ALA A 16 -18.33 -16.86 4.24
CA ALA A 16 -17.69 -17.06 5.53
C ALA A 16 -16.75 -18.28 5.58
N SER A 17 -17.09 -19.35 4.87
CA SER A 17 -16.28 -20.55 4.75
C SER A 17 -14.96 -20.29 4.04
N LEU A 18 -14.99 -19.56 2.93
CA LEU A 18 -13.80 -19.21 2.16
C LEU A 18 -12.92 -18.21 2.91
N TRP A 19 -13.55 -17.25 3.59
CA TRP A 19 -12.85 -16.30 4.43
C TRP A 19 -12.12 -17.00 5.58
N HIS A 20 -12.79 -17.92 6.24
CA HIS A 20 -12.19 -18.72 7.31
C HIS A 20 -11.00 -19.55 6.81
N GLN A 21 -11.15 -20.20 5.66
CA GLN A 21 -10.09 -20.99 5.03
C GLN A 21 -8.88 -20.14 4.64
N LEU A 22 -9.11 -18.96 4.05
CA LEU A 22 -8.03 -18.02 3.73
C LEU A 22 -7.29 -17.53 4.97
N MET A 23 -8.01 -17.34 6.08
CA MET A 23 -7.41 -16.92 7.34
C MET A 23 -6.68 -18.06 8.06
N THR A 24 -7.09 -19.30 7.90
CA THR A 24 -6.43 -20.46 8.51
C THR A 24 -5.28 -21.00 7.68
N ASP A 25 -5.39 -20.96 6.36
CA ASP A 25 -4.39 -21.51 5.46
C ASP A 25 -3.19 -20.58 5.23
N ASN A 26 -3.37 -19.27 5.48
CA ASN A 26 -2.25 -18.31 5.37
C ASN A 26 -2.39 -17.16 6.37
N PRO A 27 -2.34 -17.46 7.69
CA PRO A 27 -2.58 -16.46 8.72
C PRO A 27 -1.47 -15.41 8.87
N ALA A 28 -0.37 -15.55 8.17
CA ALA A 28 0.84 -14.74 8.40
C ALA A 28 1.46 -14.15 7.13
N ARG A 29 0.74 -14.12 6.01
CA ARG A 29 1.28 -13.46 4.83
C ARG A 29 1.33 -11.96 5.05
N ALA A 30 2.55 -11.39 4.99
CA ALA A 30 2.74 -9.96 5.04
C ALA A 30 1.93 -9.25 3.94
N PRO A 31 1.22 -8.16 4.26
CA PRO A 31 0.56 -7.37 3.23
C PRO A 31 1.54 -6.90 2.16
N ARG A 32 1.11 -6.94 0.90
CA ARG A 32 1.93 -6.60 -0.26
C ARG A 32 1.67 -5.18 -0.69
N VAL A 33 2.72 -4.42 -0.84
CA VAL A 33 2.68 -2.99 -1.18
C VAL A 33 3.35 -2.75 -2.54
N LEU A 34 2.64 -2.07 -3.43
CA LEU A 34 3.21 -1.51 -4.65
C LEU A 34 3.67 -0.08 -4.37
N ILE A 35 4.92 0.23 -4.69
CA ILE A 35 5.45 1.59 -4.61
C ILE A 35 5.45 2.19 -6.01
N ILE A 36 4.92 3.39 -6.15
CA ILE A 36 4.95 4.17 -7.39
C ILE A 36 5.74 5.44 -7.10
N GLU A 37 7.00 5.44 -7.54
CA GLU A 37 7.99 6.46 -7.26
C GLU A 37 8.98 6.56 -8.42
N ASN A 38 9.09 7.72 -9.04
CA ASN A 38 9.97 7.91 -10.19
C ASN A 38 11.43 8.15 -9.82
N ASP A 39 11.71 8.65 -8.62
CA ASP A 39 13.08 8.77 -8.14
C ASP A 39 13.57 7.41 -7.64
N PHE A 40 14.63 6.92 -8.27
CA PHE A 40 15.19 5.61 -7.95
C PHE A 40 15.65 5.50 -6.50
N LEU A 41 16.36 6.50 -5.99
CA LEU A 41 16.91 6.47 -4.63
C LEU A 41 15.80 6.54 -3.57
N ILE A 42 14.79 7.38 -3.80
CA ILE A 42 13.64 7.49 -2.91
C ILE A 42 12.84 6.19 -2.93
N GLY A 43 12.67 5.59 -4.10
CA GLY A 43 12.00 4.29 -4.25
C GLY A 43 12.69 3.18 -3.48
N GLU A 44 14.01 3.07 -3.56
CA GLU A 44 14.80 2.09 -2.81
C GLU A 44 14.73 2.36 -1.29
N MET A 45 14.83 3.61 -0.88
CA MET A 45 14.67 3.99 0.52
C MET A 45 13.29 3.57 1.07
N LEU A 46 12.23 3.84 0.34
CA LEU A 46 10.87 3.42 0.72
C LEU A 46 10.75 1.89 0.77
N HIS A 47 11.33 1.20 -0.20
CA HIS A 47 11.38 -0.26 -0.22
C HIS A 47 11.96 -0.81 1.07
N ASP A 48 13.13 -0.33 1.45
CA ASP A 48 13.84 -0.80 2.65
C ASP A 48 13.05 -0.48 3.93
N MET A 49 12.54 0.73 4.07
CA MET A 49 11.73 1.12 5.23
C MET A 49 10.47 0.27 5.36
N ILE A 50 9.78 0.00 4.26
CA ILE A 50 8.56 -0.82 4.23
C ILE A 50 8.87 -2.27 4.59
N ALA A 51 9.97 -2.81 4.08
CA ALA A 51 10.43 -4.16 4.41
C ALA A 51 10.80 -4.29 5.89
N GLU A 52 11.50 -3.30 6.46
CA GLU A 52 11.83 -3.26 7.89
C GLU A 52 10.58 -3.21 8.79
N LEU A 53 9.51 -2.59 8.32
CA LEU A 53 8.23 -2.55 9.03
C LEU A 53 7.43 -3.86 8.92
N GLY A 54 7.93 -4.86 8.20
CA GLY A 54 7.32 -6.19 8.10
C GLY A 54 6.33 -6.35 6.94
N TYR A 55 6.30 -5.41 6.01
CA TYR A 55 5.49 -5.50 4.79
C TYR A 55 6.32 -6.06 3.62
N SER A 56 5.64 -6.62 2.64
CA SER A 56 6.27 -7.11 1.41
C SER A 56 6.11 -6.09 0.30
N VAL A 57 7.20 -5.65 -0.31
CA VAL A 57 7.16 -4.78 -1.49
C VAL A 57 7.14 -5.65 -2.75
N THR A 58 6.09 -5.53 -3.55
CA THR A 58 5.97 -6.30 -4.80
C THR A 58 6.81 -5.72 -5.91
N LYS A 59 6.84 -4.40 -6.01
CA LYS A 59 7.58 -3.67 -7.02
C LYS A 59 7.73 -2.20 -6.65
N VAL A 60 8.80 -1.59 -7.10
CA VAL A 60 8.93 -0.14 -7.22
C VAL A 60 8.74 0.22 -8.69
N ALA A 61 7.64 0.88 -9.01
CA ALA A 61 7.33 1.32 -10.37
C ALA A 61 7.80 2.75 -10.58
N HIS A 62 8.64 2.95 -11.58
CA HIS A 62 9.26 4.25 -11.87
C HIS A 62 8.57 4.90 -13.08
N GLY A 63 7.39 5.46 -12.87
CA GLY A 63 6.64 6.18 -13.89
C GLY A 63 5.33 5.51 -14.29
N LEU A 64 4.56 6.20 -15.13
CA LEU A 64 3.21 5.80 -15.48
C LEU A 64 3.13 4.45 -16.20
N PRO A 65 3.93 4.14 -17.24
CA PRO A 65 3.82 2.86 -17.92
C PRO A 65 4.10 1.65 -17.01
N SER A 66 5.12 1.76 -16.16
CA SER A 66 5.46 0.72 -15.19
C SER A 66 4.36 0.57 -14.14
N ALA A 67 3.82 1.67 -13.64
CA ALA A 67 2.73 1.66 -12.68
C ALA A 67 1.48 0.97 -13.26
N LEU A 68 1.08 1.30 -14.47
CA LEU A 68 -0.07 0.69 -15.14
C LEU A 68 0.12 -0.82 -15.35
N ASN A 69 1.32 -1.24 -15.73
CA ASN A 69 1.64 -2.64 -15.88
C ASN A 69 1.52 -3.41 -14.55
N GLU A 70 2.06 -2.86 -13.46
CA GLU A 70 1.97 -3.50 -12.14
C GLU A 70 0.53 -3.50 -11.60
N ILE A 71 -0.23 -2.43 -11.81
CA ILE A 71 -1.64 -2.37 -11.42
C ILE A 71 -2.44 -3.45 -12.17
N SER A 72 -2.15 -3.69 -13.45
CA SER A 72 -2.84 -4.71 -14.23
C SER A 72 -2.58 -6.13 -13.75
N LYS A 73 -1.42 -6.41 -13.19
CA LYS A 73 -1.08 -7.73 -12.62
C LYS A 73 -1.87 -8.07 -11.36
N ASP A 74 -2.34 -7.06 -10.66
CA ASP A 74 -3.24 -7.22 -9.52
C ASP A 74 -2.70 -8.12 -8.39
N ASN A 75 -1.40 -8.09 -8.14
CA ASN A 75 -0.72 -8.97 -7.19
C ASN A 75 -0.26 -8.29 -5.91
N PHE A 76 -0.86 -7.18 -5.53
CA PHE A 76 -0.57 -6.40 -4.32
C PHE A 76 -1.86 -6.08 -3.57
N ASP A 77 -1.73 -5.68 -2.31
CA ASP A 77 -2.86 -5.41 -1.43
C ASP A 77 -3.17 -3.91 -1.33
N GLY A 78 -2.17 -3.06 -1.50
CA GLY A 78 -2.31 -1.61 -1.54
C GLY A 78 -1.12 -0.94 -2.19
N ALA A 79 -1.21 0.36 -2.44
CA ALA A 79 -0.17 1.11 -3.11
C ALA A 79 0.21 2.40 -2.38
N LEU A 80 1.48 2.79 -2.50
CA LEU A 80 1.98 4.11 -2.16
C LEU A 80 2.26 4.87 -3.45
N VAL A 81 1.67 6.04 -3.58
CA VAL A 81 1.83 6.89 -4.75
C VAL A 81 2.58 8.15 -4.36
N ASN A 82 3.81 8.30 -4.85
CA ASN A 82 4.51 9.57 -4.68
C ASN A 82 4.00 10.59 -5.69
N ILE A 83 3.66 11.77 -5.17
CA ILE A 83 3.33 12.93 -5.98
C ILE A 83 4.52 13.87 -5.96
N GLY A 84 5.28 13.89 -7.04
CA GLY A 84 6.34 14.87 -7.28
C GLY A 84 5.83 16.14 -7.92
N ILE A 85 6.62 17.20 -7.84
CA ILE A 85 6.27 18.52 -8.39
C ILE A 85 6.01 18.45 -9.91
N ASP A 86 6.86 17.71 -10.61
CA ASP A 86 6.79 17.59 -12.08
C ASP A 86 5.81 16.52 -12.57
N GLU A 87 5.19 15.77 -11.65
CA GLU A 87 4.41 14.57 -11.95
C GLU A 87 3.01 14.55 -11.33
N GLN A 88 2.54 15.70 -10.87
CA GLN A 88 1.18 15.82 -10.29
C GLN A 88 0.11 15.20 -11.18
N LYS A 89 0.24 15.39 -12.50
CA LYS A 89 -0.71 14.86 -13.47
C LYS A 89 -0.72 13.33 -13.47
N HIS A 90 0.45 12.70 -13.49
CA HIS A 90 0.55 11.24 -13.50
C HIS A 90 0.13 10.64 -12.15
N GLY A 91 0.45 11.30 -11.04
CA GLY A 91 -0.01 10.88 -9.72
C GLY A 91 -1.53 10.91 -9.59
N SER A 92 -2.17 11.94 -10.13
CA SER A 92 -3.64 12.05 -10.18
C SER A 92 -4.27 10.98 -11.09
N GLU A 93 -3.69 10.72 -12.26
CA GLU A 93 -4.16 9.66 -13.16
C GLU A 93 -4.08 8.27 -12.49
N ILE A 94 -2.98 7.98 -11.85
CA ILE A 94 -2.78 6.73 -11.11
C ILE A 94 -3.80 6.62 -9.98
N ALA A 95 -4.01 7.68 -9.21
CA ALA A 95 -4.99 7.73 -8.15
C ALA A 95 -6.42 7.45 -8.66
N ASP A 96 -6.80 8.06 -9.76
CA ASP A 96 -8.10 7.83 -10.39
C ASP A 96 -8.29 6.36 -10.80
N ILE A 97 -7.27 5.73 -11.35
CA ILE A 97 -7.29 4.31 -11.72
C ILE A 97 -7.41 3.42 -10.49
N LEU A 98 -6.65 3.70 -9.44
CA LEU A 98 -6.71 2.93 -8.18
C LEU A 98 -8.08 3.06 -7.52
N LEU A 99 -8.66 4.26 -7.51
CA LEU A 99 -10.02 4.50 -7.02
C LEU A 99 -11.06 3.71 -7.83
N ALA A 100 -10.99 3.78 -9.16
CA ALA A 100 -11.90 3.06 -10.03
C ALA A 100 -11.84 1.53 -9.84
N LYS A 101 -10.68 1.01 -9.47
CA LYS A 101 -10.45 -0.42 -9.19
C LYS A 101 -10.70 -0.80 -7.73
N ASN A 102 -11.07 0.14 -6.87
CA ASN A 102 -11.21 -0.06 -5.42
C ASN A 102 -9.94 -0.64 -4.77
N ILE A 103 -8.77 -0.22 -5.22
CA ILE A 103 -7.49 -0.61 -4.64
C ILE A 103 -7.13 0.42 -3.56
N PRO A 104 -6.86 0.01 -2.32
CA PRO A 104 -6.44 0.92 -1.27
C PRO A 104 -5.07 1.53 -1.60
N PHE A 105 -4.92 2.83 -1.36
CA PHE A 105 -3.65 3.51 -1.55
C PHE A 105 -3.52 4.74 -0.68
N GLY A 106 -2.32 5.26 -0.57
CA GLY A 106 -1.99 6.50 0.09
C GLY A 106 -0.98 7.29 -0.73
N PHE A 107 -0.95 8.60 -0.48
CA PHE A 107 0.01 9.49 -1.10
C PHE A 107 1.21 9.72 -0.20
N VAL A 108 2.37 9.80 -0.84
CA VAL A 108 3.58 10.36 -0.24
C VAL A 108 3.93 11.61 -1.04
N THR A 109 4.03 12.77 -0.39
CA THR A 109 4.20 14.05 -1.09
C THR A 109 5.26 14.92 -0.44
N GLY A 110 5.96 15.71 -1.26
CA GLY A 110 6.81 16.80 -0.82
C GLY A 110 6.02 18.06 -0.46
N TYR A 111 6.71 19.18 -0.37
CA TYR A 111 6.13 20.45 0.06
C TYR A 111 5.03 20.98 -0.87
N GLY A 112 3.95 21.49 -0.25
CA GLY A 112 3.03 22.44 -0.89
C GLY A 112 2.06 21.85 -1.90
N HIS A 113 1.97 20.53 -2.02
CA HIS A 113 1.00 19.91 -2.92
C HIS A 113 -0.34 19.76 -2.24
N ALA A 114 -1.28 20.65 -2.60
CA ALA A 114 -2.68 20.41 -2.29
C ALA A 114 -3.18 19.22 -3.15
N LEU A 115 -3.74 18.21 -2.51
CA LEU A 115 -4.47 17.18 -3.22
C LEU A 115 -5.66 17.78 -3.95
N GLU A 116 -5.95 17.28 -5.14
CA GLU A 116 -7.19 17.62 -5.80
C GLU A 116 -8.38 17.21 -4.93
N GLN A 117 -9.44 18.01 -4.97
CA GLN A 117 -10.60 17.79 -4.10
C GLN A 117 -11.19 16.38 -4.23
N ARG A 118 -11.14 15.79 -5.43
CA ARG A 118 -11.60 14.41 -5.66
C ARG A 118 -10.76 13.34 -4.95
N HIS A 119 -9.56 13.70 -4.50
CA HIS A 119 -8.68 12.84 -3.74
C HIS A 119 -8.67 13.18 -2.24
N ALA A 120 -9.49 14.13 -1.82
CA ALA A 120 -9.66 14.44 -0.40
C ALA A 120 -10.13 13.18 0.35
N GLY A 121 -9.54 12.90 1.49
CA GLY A 121 -9.83 11.70 2.27
C GLY A 121 -8.92 10.49 1.96
N ILE A 122 -8.10 10.55 0.92
CA ILE A 122 -7.04 9.57 0.71
C ILE A 122 -5.93 9.83 1.74
N PRO A 123 -5.45 8.78 2.45
CA PRO A 123 -4.35 8.94 3.39
C PRO A 123 -3.11 9.58 2.74
N LEU A 124 -2.53 10.54 3.42
CA LEU A 124 -1.40 11.33 2.93
C LEU A 124 -0.26 11.34 3.94
N LEU A 125 0.95 11.10 3.47
CA LEU A 125 2.18 11.26 4.23
C LEU A 125 3.04 12.36 3.61
N GLN A 126 3.32 13.40 4.38
CA GLN A 126 4.14 14.53 3.93
C GLN A 126 5.61 14.30 4.27
N LYS A 127 6.49 14.55 3.30
CA LYS A 127 7.95 14.55 3.51
C LYS A 127 8.38 15.82 4.27
N PRO A 128 9.35 15.75 5.18
CA PRO A 128 10.03 14.55 5.64
C PRO A 128 9.17 13.76 6.64
N PHE A 129 9.32 12.46 6.68
CA PHE A 129 8.62 11.56 7.60
C PHE A 129 9.56 10.55 8.23
N ASN A 130 9.15 9.95 9.32
CA ASN A 130 9.85 8.87 9.99
C ASN A 130 9.16 7.52 9.79
N SER A 131 9.81 6.44 10.24
CA SER A 131 9.29 5.08 10.11
C SER A 131 7.93 4.87 10.78
N GLU A 132 7.69 5.52 11.92
CA GLU A 132 6.42 5.43 12.63
C GLU A 132 5.27 6.06 11.85
N GLN A 133 5.51 7.20 11.25
CA GLN A 133 4.51 7.86 10.39
C GLN A 133 4.21 7.02 9.14
N LEU A 134 5.24 6.41 8.55
CA LEU A 134 5.07 5.49 7.43
C LEU A 134 4.28 4.24 7.85
N ARG A 135 4.56 3.69 9.04
CA ARG A 135 3.81 2.57 9.59
C ARG A 135 2.32 2.88 9.75
N VAL A 136 1.99 4.05 10.29
CA VAL A 136 0.59 4.50 10.47
C VAL A 136 -0.11 4.59 9.11
N LEU A 137 0.56 5.12 8.09
CA LEU A 137 0.01 5.19 6.73
C LEU A 137 -0.24 3.78 6.17
N LEU A 138 0.73 2.88 6.28
CA LEU A 138 0.60 1.50 5.78
C LEU A 138 -0.54 0.75 6.49
N GLU A 139 -0.68 0.91 7.79
CA GLU A 139 -1.80 0.31 8.54
C GLU A 139 -3.16 0.84 8.06
N ALA A 140 -3.25 2.12 7.73
CA ALA A 140 -4.48 2.71 7.18
C ALA A 140 -4.83 2.15 5.80
N ILE A 141 -3.83 1.77 5.00
CA ILE A 141 -4.02 1.28 3.63
C ILE A 141 -4.27 -0.23 3.58
N VAL A 142 -3.40 -1.01 4.23
CA VAL A 142 -3.37 -2.48 4.10
C VAL A 142 -3.50 -3.23 5.43
N GLY A 143 -3.67 -2.51 6.51
CA GLY A 143 -3.71 -3.09 7.85
C GLY A 143 -2.32 -3.36 8.45
N PRO A 144 -2.27 -3.84 9.69
CA PRO A 144 -1.02 -4.10 10.38
C PRO A 144 -0.21 -5.20 9.67
N SER A 145 1.11 -5.12 9.76
CA SER A 145 2.00 -6.08 9.11
C SER A 145 1.89 -7.51 9.63
N GLY A 146 1.24 -7.73 10.75
CA GLY A 146 0.94 -9.08 11.27
C GLY A 146 2.15 -10.01 11.39
N SER A 147 3.35 -9.45 11.40
CA SER A 147 4.57 -10.22 11.28
C SER A 147 4.95 -10.90 12.60
N PRO A 148 4.72 -12.20 12.73
CA PRO A 148 5.28 -12.95 13.83
C PRO A 148 6.80 -13.10 13.74
N ASN A 149 7.38 -12.84 12.58
CA ASN A 149 8.80 -13.08 12.32
C ASN A 149 9.73 -12.05 12.96
N HIS A 150 9.25 -10.87 13.28
CA HIS A 150 10.04 -9.89 14.02
C HIS A 150 10.34 -10.31 15.46
N ARG A 151 9.57 -11.25 16.02
CA ARG A 151 9.74 -11.67 17.42
C ARG A 151 10.75 -12.78 17.60
N THR A 152 11.08 -13.51 16.54
CA THR A 152 11.99 -14.66 16.62
C THR A 152 13.45 -14.30 16.42
N SER A 153 13.74 -13.13 15.84
CA SER A 153 15.13 -12.68 15.66
C SER A 153 15.78 -12.14 16.94
N HIS A 154 15.02 -11.96 18.01
CA HIS A 154 15.52 -11.47 19.29
C HIS A 154 15.54 -12.53 20.39
N ALA A 155 15.20 -13.74 20.08
CA ALA A 155 15.31 -14.87 21.00
C ALA A 155 16.64 -15.59 20.80
N ALA A 156 17.72 -14.88 21.00
CA ALA A 156 19.04 -15.48 21.12
C ALA A 156 19.69 -15.01 22.41
#